data_a442c6e14d0dfb86c8b1df71a5818733
#
_entry.id   a442c6e14d0dfb86c8b1df71a5818733
#
_cell.length_a   1.000
_cell.length_b   1.000
_cell.length_c   1.000
_cell.angle_alpha   90.00
_cell.angle_beta   90.00
_cell.angle_gamma   90.00
#
_symmetry.space_group_name_H-M   'P 1'
#
loop_
_entity.id
_entity.type
_entity.pdbx_description
1 polymer ?
#
loop_
_entity_poly.entity_id
_entity_poly.type
_entity_poly.pdbx_seq_one_letter_code
_entity_poly.pdbx_strand_id
1 'polypeptide(L)'
;PPFYQDIYVAKGERMQIAFQDGTRVYLYPGSRLCYPDKFGLTERRVTLDGEAYFEVSKNSHRPFIVDLDKASIRVTGTSFHLQAYACEPDITVELDEGQVDLLYGDRQEYSLRPGESLIYNKVKNACILQLQEGVSGLIRWKEQEIDFRNTPMKEVLKELDLHYGVPFCVGDTVVYQYSYTFCVKK
;
A
#
# COMPACT_ATOMS: atom_id res chain seq x y z
N PRO A 1 -14.03 24.52 -9.26
CA PRO A 1 -13.23 23.60 -8.48
C PRO A 1 -13.21 22.24 -9.19
N PRO A 2 -12.06 21.53 -9.19
CA PRO A 2 -12.01 20.18 -9.75
C PRO A 2 -12.94 19.27 -8.94
N PHE A 3 -13.72 18.43 -9.64
CA PHE A 3 -14.43 17.34 -9.00
C PHE A 3 -13.47 16.19 -8.75
N TYR A 4 -13.62 15.51 -7.63
CA TYR A 4 -12.81 14.36 -7.24
C TYR A 4 -13.69 13.13 -7.10
N GLN A 5 -13.17 12.00 -7.58
CA GLN A 5 -13.69 10.68 -7.26
C GLN A 5 -13.07 10.23 -5.94
N ASP A 6 -13.89 9.75 -5.03
CA ASP A 6 -13.50 9.29 -3.71
C ASP A 6 -14.03 7.87 -3.53
N ILE A 7 -13.13 6.91 -3.54
CA ILE A 7 -13.43 5.49 -3.50
C ILE A 7 -12.98 4.92 -2.16
N TYR A 8 -13.89 4.29 -1.45
CA TYR A 8 -13.60 3.54 -0.23
C TYR A 8 -13.92 2.07 -0.41
N VAL A 9 -12.96 1.21 -0.06
CA VAL A 9 -13.09 -0.24 -0.08
C VAL A 9 -13.36 -0.70 1.35
N ALA A 10 -14.53 -1.30 1.58
CA ALA A 10 -14.90 -1.78 2.91
C ALA A 10 -14.00 -2.91 3.39
N LYS A 11 -13.99 -3.16 4.70
CA LYS A 11 -13.34 -4.35 5.27
C LYS A 11 -13.90 -5.62 4.62
N GLY A 12 -13.06 -6.59 4.33
CA GLY A 12 -13.43 -7.83 3.67
C GLY A 12 -13.62 -7.73 2.15
N GLU A 13 -13.61 -6.53 1.59
CA GLU A 13 -13.77 -6.27 0.17
C GLU A 13 -12.44 -5.89 -0.50
N ARG A 14 -12.41 -6.01 -1.83
CA ARG A 14 -11.29 -5.61 -2.68
C ARG A 14 -11.82 -4.98 -3.95
N MET A 15 -11.06 -4.06 -4.53
CA MET A 15 -11.47 -3.36 -5.73
C MET A 15 -10.30 -3.18 -6.68
N GLN A 16 -10.56 -3.36 -7.97
CA GLN A 16 -9.63 -3.00 -9.04
C GLN A 16 -10.16 -1.78 -9.76
N ILE A 17 -9.28 -0.80 -9.99
CA ILE A 17 -9.56 0.40 -10.78
C ILE A 17 -8.63 0.38 -12.00
N ALA A 18 -9.20 0.67 -13.19
CA ALA A 18 -8.44 0.85 -14.41
C ALA A 18 -8.60 2.29 -14.89
N PHE A 19 -7.49 3.00 -15.03
CA PHE A 19 -7.45 4.35 -15.58
C PHE A 19 -7.33 4.34 -17.11
N GLN A 20 -7.72 5.44 -17.75
CA GLN A 20 -7.70 5.56 -19.21
C GLN A 20 -6.29 5.49 -19.82
N ASP A 21 -5.26 5.81 -19.04
CA ASP A 21 -3.85 5.71 -19.45
C ASP A 21 -3.29 4.27 -19.41
N GLY A 22 -4.12 3.29 -19.00
CA GLY A 22 -3.76 1.89 -18.85
C GLY A 22 -3.22 1.52 -17.46
N THR A 23 -3.08 2.49 -16.55
CA THR A 23 -2.71 2.23 -15.15
C THR A 23 -3.81 1.43 -14.45
N ARG A 24 -3.41 0.44 -13.66
CA ARG A 24 -4.31 -0.36 -12.82
C ARG A 24 -3.92 -0.24 -11.36
N VAL A 25 -4.92 -0.12 -10.51
CA VAL A 25 -4.76 -0.03 -9.06
C VAL A 25 -5.62 -1.11 -8.42
N TYR A 26 -5.00 -1.93 -7.59
CA TYR A 26 -5.64 -3.04 -6.87
C TYR A 26 -5.69 -2.66 -5.39
N LEU A 27 -6.86 -2.21 -4.95
CA LEU A 27 -7.10 -1.75 -3.58
C LEU A 27 -7.40 -2.93 -2.65
N TYR A 28 -6.74 -2.91 -1.50
CA TYR A 28 -6.96 -3.83 -0.39
C TYR A 28 -8.10 -3.36 0.52
N PRO A 29 -8.62 -4.23 1.40
CA PRO A 29 -9.68 -3.87 2.33
C PRO A 29 -9.34 -2.65 3.21
N GLY A 30 -10.34 -1.81 3.47
CA GLY A 30 -10.20 -0.62 4.32
C GLY A 30 -9.44 0.55 3.67
N SER A 31 -9.13 0.46 2.37
CA SER A 31 -8.38 1.48 1.66
C SER A 31 -9.28 2.53 1.04
N ARG A 32 -8.78 3.76 0.97
CA ARG A 32 -9.43 4.91 0.34
C ARG A 32 -8.52 5.50 -0.72
N LEU A 33 -9.03 5.65 -1.94
CA LEU A 33 -8.33 6.28 -3.06
C LEU A 33 -9.12 7.48 -3.54
N CYS A 34 -8.46 8.64 -3.63
CA CYS A 34 -9.06 9.87 -4.16
C CYS A 34 -8.26 10.33 -5.39
N TYR A 35 -8.95 10.71 -6.47
CA TYR A 35 -8.33 11.24 -7.68
C TYR A 35 -9.27 12.21 -8.42
N PRO A 36 -8.73 13.17 -9.22
CA PRO A 36 -9.55 14.11 -9.97
C PRO A 36 -10.32 13.43 -11.10
N ASP A 37 -11.54 13.85 -11.40
CA ASP A 37 -12.34 13.35 -12.54
C ASP A 37 -11.60 13.41 -13.88
N LYS A 38 -10.78 14.45 -14.05
CA LYS A 38 -9.93 14.64 -15.23
C LYS A 38 -8.53 14.05 -15.06
N PHE A 39 -8.45 12.86 -14.44
CA PHE A 39 -7.19 12.17 -14.24
C PHE A 39 -6.42 12.02 -15.57
N GLY A 40 -5.12 12.32 -15.53
CA GLY A 40 -4.22 12.17 -16.67
C GLY A 40 -4.24 13.29 -17.70
N LEU A 41 -5.16 14.25 -17.66
CA LEU A 41 -5.17 15.40 -18.56
C LEU A 41 -4.05 16.41 -18.22
N THR A 42 -3.93 16.77 -16.95
CA THR A 42 -2.90 17.71 -16.46
C THR A 42 -1.79 16.96 -15.74
N GLU A 43 -2.13 16.09 -14.81
CA GLU A 43 -1.22 15.27 -14.02
C GLU A 43 -1.85 13.91 -13.72
N ARG A 44 -1.00 12.93 -13.41
CA ARG A 44 -1.41 11.60 -12.96
C ARG A 44 -1.21 11.53 -11.45
N ARG A 45 -2.13 12.11 -10.69
CA ARG A 45 -2.03 12.24 -9.23
C ARG A 45 -3.23 11.60 -8.54
N VAL A 46 -2.95 10.82 -7.51
CA VAL A 46 -3.95 10.22 -6.63
C VAL A 46 -3.54 10.42 -5.18
N THR A 47 -4.48 10.34 -4.25
CA THR A 47 -4.22 10.28 -2.80
C THR A 47 -4.65 8.91 -2.31
N LEU A 48 -3.79 8.23 -1.55
CA LEU A 48 -4.07 6.94 -0.93
C LEU A 48 -4.00 7.05 0.60
N ASP A 49 -5.04 6.53 1.26
CA ASP A 49 -5.03 6.15 2.66
C ASP A 49 -5.38 4.67 2.73
N GLY A 50 -4.41 3.81 2.98
CA GLY A 50 -4.59 2.36 2.96
C GLY A 50 -3.52 1.60 2.22
N GLU A 51 -3.92 0.50 1.61
CA GLU A 51 -3.03 -0.44 0.93
C GLU A 51 -3.47 -0.69 -0.50
N ALA A 52 -2.51 -0.67 -1.43
CA ALA A 52 -2.77 -0.90 -2.83
C ALA A 52 -1.55 -1.49 -3.56
N TYR A 53 -1.81 -2.29 -4.58
CA TYR A 53 -0.82 -2.63 -5.60
C TYR A 53 -1.07 -1.78 -6.85
N PHE A 54 -0.01 -1.20 -7.38
CA PHE A 54 -0.05 -0.33 -8.56
C PHE A 54 0.68 -0.97 -9.73
N GLU A 55 0.02 -1.03 -10.88
CA GLU A 55 0.64 -1.29 -12.19
C GLU A 55 0.52 0.00 -13.00
N VAL A 56 1.55 0.85 -12.92
CA VAL A 56 1.52 2.17 -13.54
C VAL A 56 2.03 2.12 -14.97
N SER A 57 1.22 2.61 -15.91
CA SER A 57 1.59 2.72 -17.31
C SER A 57 2.79 3.63 -17.53
N LYS A 58 3.72 3.19 -18.39
CA LYS A 58 4.97 3.89 -18.67
C LYS A 58 4.72 5.24 -19.36
N ASN A 59 5.14 6.32 -18.71
CA ASN A 59 5.09 7.68 -19.25
C ASN A 59 6.10 8.57 -18.52
N SER A 60 7.29 8.74 -19.09
CA SER A 60 8.36 9.55 -18.50
C SER A 60 8.07 11.05 -18.51
N HIS A 61 7.21 11.53 -19.42
CA HIS A 61 6.85 12.95 -19.54
C HIS A 61 5.79 13.40 -18.52
N ARG A 62 5.02 12.44 -18.00
CA ARG A 62 3.99 12.68 -16.98
C ARG A 62 4.12 11.64 -15.86
N PRO A 63 4.89 11.92 -14.82
CA PRO A 63 4.99 11.05 -13.65
C PRO A 63 3.62 10.77 -13.04
N PHE A 64 3.48 9.59 -12.45
CA PHE A 64 2.36 9.23 -11.61
C PHE A 64 2.75 9.51 -10.16
N ILE A 65 1.90 10.22 -9.43
CA ILE A 65 2.15 10.65 -8.06
C ILE A 65 1.09 10.07 -7.15
N VAL A 66 1.51 9.43 -6.07
CA VAL A 66 0.64 8.99 -4.98
C VAL A 66 0.95 9.86 -3.76
N ASP A 67 0.02 10.72 -3.39
CA ASP A 67 0.11 11.50 -2.17
C ASP A 67 -0.34 10.65 -0.97
N LEU A 68 0.44 10.69 0.10
CA LEU A 68 0.24 9.96 1.34
C LEU A 68 0.25 10.93 2.52
N ASP A 69 -0.08 10.43 3.71
CA ASP A 69 0.18 11.18 4.93
C ASP A 69 1.71 11.32 5.14
N LYS A 70 2.19 12.57 5.11
CA LYS A 70 3.62 12.99 5.31
C LYS A 70 4.64 12.48 4.29
N ALA A 71 4.19 11.88 3.18
CA ALA A 71 5.08 11.44 2.12
C ALA A 71 4.38 11.47 0.76
N SER A 72 5.13 11.29 -0.32
CA SER A 72 4.57 11.02 -1.63
C SER A 72 5.45 10.05 -2.42
N ILE A 73 4.83 9.27 -3.29
CA ILE A 73 5.50 8.37 -4.21
C ILE A 73 5.46 8.99 -5.61
N ARG A 74 6.60 8.97 -6.31
CA ARG A 74 6.69 9.39 -7.71
C ARG A 74 7.24 8.25 -8.56
N VAL A 75 6.54 7.91 -9.64
CA VAL A 75 6.92 6.84 -10.58
C VAL A 75 6.64 7.25 -12.02
N THR A 76 7.29 6.60 -12.99
CA THR A 76 7.11 6.87 -14.42
C THR A 76 6.65 5.67 -15.23
N GLY A 77 6.52 4.50 -14.60
CA GLY A 77 6.13 3.23 -15.23
C GLY A 77 6.66 2.10 -14.39
N THR A 78 5.87 1.66 -13.40
CA THR A 78 6.38 0.93 -12.26
C THR A 78 5.30 0.01 -11.73
N SER A 79 5.68 -1.19 -11.30
CA SER A 79 4.83 -2.12 -10.57
C SER A 79 5.31 -2.23 -9.13
N PHE A 80 4.48 -1.83 -8.17
CA PHE A 80 4.86 -1.77 -6.77
C PHE A 80 3.67 -1.95 -5.82
N HIS A 81 3.96 -2.45 -4.64
CA HIS A 81 3.03 -2.55 -3.52
C HIS A 81 3.27 -1.40 -2.55
N LEU A 82 2.20 -0.83 -2.02
CA LEU A 82 2.23 0.31 -1.09
C LEU A 82 1.22 0.09 0.03
N GLN A 83 1.73 0.12 1.27
CA GLN A 83 0.91 0.14 2.48
C GLN A 83 1.15 1.45 3.22
N ALA A 84 0.11 2.28 3.35
CA ALA A 84 0.20 3.64 3.86
C ALA A 84 -1.10 4.08 4.56
N TYR A 85 -1.54 3.33 5.55
CA TYR A 85 -2.68 3.74 6.39
C TYR A 85 -2.31 4.97 7.22
N ALA A 86 -3.16 6.00 7.19
CA ALA A 86 -2.91 7.25 7.93
C ALA A 86 -2.78 7.02 9.44
N CYS A 87 -3.51 6.05 10.00
CA CYS A 87 -3.47 5.66 11.41
C CYS A 87 -2.22 4.86 11.82
N GLU A 88 -1.44 4.34 10.86
CA GLU A 88 -0.22 3.57 11.10
C GLU A 88 1.01 4.48 11.14
N PRO A 89 2.04 4.19 11.95
CA PRO A 89 3.26 4.98 11.98
C PRO A 89 4.16 4.76 10.76
N ASP A 90 4.01 3.64 10.08
CA ASP A 90 4.90 3.21 9.01
C ASP A 90 4.20 3.26 7.64
N ILE A 91 4.98 3.61 6.62
CA ILE A 91 4.65 3.45 5.20
C ILE A 91 5.62 2.40 4.66
N THR A 92 5.08 1.35 4.03
CA THR A 92 5.88 0.29 3.42
C THR A 92 5.71 0.32 1.91
N VAL A 93 6.83 0.30 1.19
CA VAL A 93 6.88 0.28 -0.27
C VAL A 93 7.70 -0.93 -0.72
N GLU A 94 7.13 -1.81 -1.53
CA GLU A 94 7.81 -2.95 -2.12
C GLU A 94 7.82 -2.80 -3.64
N LEU A 95 9.00 -2.88 -4.26
CA LEU A 95 9.17 -2.64 -5.69
C LEU A 95 9.40 -3.93 -6.46
N ASP A 96 8.45 -4.27 -7.35
CA ASP A 96 8.56 -5.42 -8.24
C ASP A 96 9.28 -5.06 -9.56
N GLU A 97 8.91 -3.94 -10.20
CA GLU A 97 9.46 -3.52 -11.49
C GLU A 97 9.52 -1.99 -11.62
N GLY A 98 10.57 -1.48 -12.26
CA GLY A 98 10.75 -0.06 -12.55
C GLY A 98 11.56 0.66 -11.50
N GLN A 99 11.12 1.86 -11.11
CA GLN A 99 11.75 2.71 -10.09
C GLN A 99 10.67 3.43 -9.30
N VAL A 100 10.86 3.49 -7.99
CA VAL A 100 10.03 4.29 -7.07
C VAL A 100 10.90 5.34 -6.41
N ASP A 101 10.47 6.59 -6.46
CA ASP A 101 11.04 7.67 -5.66
C ASP A 101 10.06 7.99 -4.52
N LEU A 102 10.49 7.74 -3.28
CA LEU A 102 9.79 8.18 -2.07
C LEU A 102 10.30 9.56 -1.67
N LEU A 103 9.38 10.53 -1.61
CA LEU A 103 9.65 11.89 -1.13
C LEU A 103 9.03 12.02 0.28
N TYR A 104 9.83 12.44 1.27
CA TYR A 104 9.42 12.53 2.66
C TYR A 104 10.15 13.65 3.40
N GLY A 105 9.63 14.05 4.56
CA GLY A 105 10.21 15.12 5.37
C GLY A 105 10.44 16.42 4.58
N ASP A 106 11.48 17.18 4.96
CA ASP A 106 11.85 18.43 4.31
C ASP A 106 12.71 18.19 3.06
N ARG A 107 12.09 17.69 1.97
CA ARG A 107 12.71 17.41 0.67
C ARG A 107 13.72 16.25 0.66
N GLN A 108 13.57 15.29 1.55
CA GLN A 108 14.33 14.04 1.47
C GLN A 108 13.72 13.14 0.37
N GLU A 109 14.59 12.46 -0.36
CA GLU A 109 14.19 11.54 -1.43
C GLU A 109 14.97 10.24 -1.31
N TYR A 110 14.30 9.13 -1.48
CA TYR A 110 14.89 7.80 -1.55
C TYR A 110 14.38 7.07 -2.79
N SER A 111 15.31 6.56 -3.61
CA SER A 111 14.97 5.80 -4.82
C SER A 111 15.16 4.29 -4.57
N LEU A 112 14.09 3.51 -4.75
CA LEU A 112 14.10 2.06 -4.65
C LEU A 112 14.42 1.41 -5.99
N ARG A 113 15.04 0.23 -5.93
CA ARG A 113 15.30 -0.68 -7.05
C ARG A 113 14.42 -1.93 -6.95
N PRO A 114 14.16 -2.61 -8.08
CA PRO A 114 13.41 -3.88 -8.06
C PRO A 114 13.98 -4.90 -7.06
N GLY A 115 13.10 -5.53 -6.29
CA GLY A 115 13.45 -6.47 -5.23
C GLY A 115 13.77 -5.81 -3.88
N GLU A 116 13.71 -4.48 -3.79
CA GLU A 116 13.86 -3.74 -2.53
C GLU A 116 12.51 -3.43 -1.89
N SER A 117 12.52 -3.38 -0.57
CA SER A 117 11.43 -2.91 0.29
C SER A 117 11.92 -1.80 1.19
N LEU A 118 11.16 -0.72 1.30
CA LEU A 118 11.47 0.43 2.14
C LEU A 118 10.36 0.63 3.18
N ILE A 119 10.74 0.78 4.44
CA ILE A 119 9.85 1.18 5.52
C ILE A 119 10.21 2.59 5.94
N TYR A 120 9.29 3.53 5.76
CA TYR A 120 9.41 4.90 6.25
C TYR A 120 8.57 5.08 7.51
N ASN A 121 9.21 5.38 8.63
CA ASN A 121 8.52 5.70 9.88
C ASN A 121 8.22 7.19 9.95
N LYS A 122 6.95 7.55 9.92
CA LYS A 122 6.44 8.94 9.91
C LYS A 122 6.74 9.71 11.20
N VAL A 123 6.86 9.01 12.31
CA VAL A 123 7.13 9.62 13.63
C VAL A 123 8.61 9.93 13.79
N LYS A 124 9.46 8.99 13.41
CA LYS A 124 10.92 9.10 13.53
C LYS A 124 11.55 9.86 12.35
N ASN A 125 10.78 10.07 11.27
CA ASN A 125 11.26 10.61 9.98
C ASN A 125 12.50 9.85 9.48
N ALA A 126 12.44 8.51 9.49
CA ALA A 126 13.54 7.64 9.17
C ALA A 126 13.11 6.49 8.26
N CYS A 127 13.99 6.11 7.35
CA CYS A 127 13.80 5.00 6.41
C CYS A 127 14.67 3.81 6.78
N ILE A 128 14.13 2.60 6.61
CA ILE A 128 14.84 1.33 6.70
C ILE A 128 14.68 0.62 5.37
N LEU A 129 15.81 0.33 4.70
CA LEU A 129 15.85 -0.47 3.49
C LEU A 129 16.06 -1.94 3.85
N GLN A 130 15.32 -2.81 3.16
CA GLN A 130 15.49 -4.26 3.25
C GLN A 130 15.22 -4.90 1.88
N LEU A 131 15.54 -6.16 1.73
CA LEU A 131 15.16 -6.93 0.55
C LEU A 131 13.67 -7.31 0.68
N GLN A 132 12.97 -7.27 -0.46
CA GLN A 132 11.62 -7.78 -0.53
C GLN A 132 11.61 -9.28 -0.28
N GLU A 133 10.75 -9.72 0.63
CA GLU A 133 10.56 -11.13 0.96
C GLU A 133 9.17 -11.60 0.55
N GLY A 134 9.10 -12.87 0.09
CA GLY A 134 7.83 -13.52 -0.25
C GLY A 134 7.35 -13.22 -1.66
N VAL A 135 6.04 -13.35 -1.87
CA VAL A 135 5.40 -13.16 -3.17
C VAL A 135 5.00 -11.71 -3.41
N SER A 136 4.95 -11.31 -4.67
CA SER A 136 4.49 -9.98 -5.10
C SER A 136 3.15 -9.59 -4.49
N GLY A 137 2.97 -8.31 -4.18
CA GLY A 137 1.71 -7.75 -3.70
C GLY A 137 0.53 -8.05 -4.63
N LEU A 138 0.75 -8.09 -5.96
CA LEU A 138 -0.31 -8.47 -6.90
C LEU A 138 -0.78 -9.91 -6.71
N ILE A 139 0.13 -10.85 -6.45
CA ILE A 139 -0.21 -12.24 -6.18
C ILE A 139 -0.99 -12.33 -4.87
N ARG A 140 -0.51 -11.69 -3.81
CA ARG A 140 -1.22 -11.63 -2.52
C ARG A 140 -2.64 -11.07 -2.70
N TRP A 141 -2.80 -10.02 -3.51
CA TRP A 141 -4.11 -9.45 -3.79
C TRP A 141 -5.02 -10.44 -4.54
N LYS A 142 -4.52 -11.10 -5.60
CA LYS A 142 -5.29 -12.05 -6.41
C LYS A 142 -5.66 -13.31 -5.64
N GLU A 143 -4.73 -13.87 -4.90
CA GLU A 143 -4.93 -15.10 -4.13
C GLU A 143 -5.56 -14.87 -2.77
N GLN A 144 -5.82 -13.62 -2.40
CA GLN A 144 -6.32 -13.23 -1.09
C GLN A 144 -5.44 -13.79 0.06
N GLU A 145 -4.14 -13.75 -0.17
CA GLU A 145 -3.15 -14.28 0.74
C GLU A 145 -2.74 -13.22 1.77
N ILE A 146 -2.64 -13.65 3.04
CA ILE A 146 -2.09 -12.88 4.15
C ILE A 146 -0.95 -13.69 4.74
N ASP A 147 0.25 -13.15 4.72
CA ASP A 147 1.46 -13.79 5.25
C ASP A 147 1.87 -13.12 6.56
N PHE A 148 1.88 -13.90 7.63
CA PHE A 148 2.33 -13.46 8.95
C PHE A 148 3.70 -14.06 9.25
N ARG A 149 4.66 -13.21 9.62
CA ARG A 149 6.04 -13.62 9.95
C ARG A 149 6.46 -13.01 11.28
N ASN A 150 6.52 -13.86 12.30
CA ASN A 150 6.84 -13.42 13.67
C ASN A 150 5.98 -12.22 14.10
N THR A 151 4.71 -12.23 13.70
CA THR A 151 3.77 -11.11 13.89
C THR A 151 3.07 -11.24 15.24
N PRO A 152 3.06 -10.19 16.07
CA PRO A 152 2.32 -10.19 17.34
C PRO A 152 0.84 -10.49 17.13
N MET A 153 0.21 -11.28 18.03
CA MET A 153 -1.21 -11.68 17.90
C MET A 153 -2.14 -10.49 17.73
N LYS A 154 -1.86 -9.37 18.38
CA LYS A 154 -2.68 -8.15 18.25
C LYS A 154 -2.74 -7.65 16.80
N GLU A 155 -1.61 -7.69 16.10
CA GLU A 155 -1.53 -7.29 14.68
C GLU A 155 -2.15 -8.35 13.78
N VAL A 156 -1.93 -9.63 14.07
CA VAL A 156 -2.59 -10.74 13.36
C VAL A 156 -4.10 -10.57 13.37
N LEU A 157 -4.71 -10.33 14.54
CA LEU A 157 -6.17 -10.17 14.67
C LEU A 157 -6.67 -8.92 13.95
N LYS A 158 -5.90 -7.83 13.97
CA LYS A 158 -6.22 -6.60 13.24
C LYS A 158 -6.26 -6.83 11.73
N GLU A 159 -5.24 -7.51 11.20
CA GLU A 159 -5.18 -7.84 9.77
C GLU A 159 -6.30 -8.80 9.35
N LEU A 160 -6.60 -9.81 10.17
CA LEU A 160 -7.71 -10.73 9.92
C LEU A 160 -9.07 -10.01 9.94
N ASP A 161 -9.30 -9.10 10.91
CA ASP A 161 -10.52 -8.26 10.94
C ASP A 161 -10.63 -7.42 9.67
N LEU A 162 -9.54 -6.81 9.25
CA LEU A 162 -9.51 -5.99 8.03
C LEU A 162 -9.83 -6.81 6.77
N HIS A 163 -9.19 -7.98 6.62
CA HIS A 163 -9.30 -8.80 5.44
C HIS A 163 -10.60 -9.61 5.34
N TYR A 164 -11.18 -10.01 6.47
CA TYR A 164 -12.42 -10.79 6.50
C TYR A 164 -13.65 -9.97 6.83
N GLY A 165 -13.49 -8.77 7.37
CA GLY A 165 -14.59 -7.91 7.80
C GLY A 165 -15.35 -8.44 9.02
N VAL A 166 -14.71 -9.31 9.81
CA VAL A 166 -15.32 -9.98 10.97
C VAL A 166 -14.49 -9.70 12.22
N PRO A 167 -15.09 -9.13 13.29
CA PRO A 167 -14.36 -8.87 14.52
C PRO A 167 -13.97 -10.17 15.21
N PHE A 168 -12.73 -10.24 15.68
CA PHE A 168 -12.22 -11.37 16.45
C PHE A 168 -12.24 -11.06 17.95
N CYS A 169 -12.74 -11.99 18.75
CA CYS A 169 -12.68 -11.91 20.19
C CYS A 169 -11.69 -12.95 20.73
N VAL A 170 -10.84 -12.50 21.65
CA VAL A 170 -9.85 -13.36 22.31
C VAL A 170 -10.37 -13.75 23.67
N GLY A 171 -10.53 -15.05 23.92
CA GLY A 171 -10.99 -15.60 25.20
C GLY A 171 -9.94 -15.57 26.30
N ASP A 172 -8.65 -15.60 25.94
CA ASP A 172 -7.53 -15.56 26.87
C ASP A 172 -6.45 -14.59 26.36
N THR A 173 -6.14 -13.57 27.16
CA THR A 173 -5.17 -12.54 26.81
C THR A 173 -3.72 -13.02 26.78
N VAL A 174 -3.42 -14.24 27.24
CA VAL A 174 -2.08 -14.82 27.19
C VAL A 174 -1.55 -14.94 25.75
N VAL A 175 -2.45 -15.09 24.77
CA VAL A 175 -2.07 -15.15 23.35
C VAL A 175 -1.38 -13.90 22.83
N TYR A 176 -1.60 -12.74 23.45
CA TYR A 176 -0.94 -11.50 23.09
C TYR A 176 0.55 -11.43 23.45
N GLN A 177 1.05 -12.40 24.23
CA GLN A 177 2.46 -12.51 24.58
C GLN A 177 3.29 -13.20 23.49
N TYR A 178 2.63 -13.76 22.48
CA TYR A 178 3.27 -14.54 21.43
C TYR A 178 3.18 -13.86 20.07
N SER A 179 4.16 -14.15 19.23
CA SER A 179 4.18 -13.84 17.80
C SER A 179 4.01 -15.12 17.00
N TYR A 180 3.41 -14.99 15.81
CA TYR A 180 3.01 -16.12 14.98
C TYR A 180 3.56 -16.01 13.57
N THR A 181 3.85 -17.16 12.97
CA THR A 181 4.26 -17.27 11.57
C THR A 181 3.36 -18.29 10.89
N PHE A 182 2.54 -17.82 9.96
CA PHE A 182 1.66 -18.64 9.13
C PHE A 182 1.11 -17.82 7.96
N CYS A 183 0.59 -18.52 6.95
CA CYS A 183 -0.06 -17.92 5.80
C CYS A 183 -1.53 -18.33 5.77
N VAL A 184 -2.41 -17.38 5.45
CA VAL A 184 -3.86 -17.62 5.28
C VAL A 184 -4.23 -17.30 3.84
N LYS A 185 -4.99 -18.19 3.21
CA LYS A 185 -5.61 -17.97 1.89
C LYS A 185 -7.12 -18.13 2.03
N LYS A 186 -7.86 -17.31 1.29
CA LYS A 186 -9.34 -17.38 1.26
C LYS A 186 -9.81 -18.33 0.18
#